data_a0556c7df8dba7977c1cc0098fedb854
#
_entry.id   a0556c7df8dba7977c1cc0098fedb854
#
_cell.length_a   1.000
_cell.length_b   1.000
_cell.length_c   1.000
_cell.angle_alpha   90.00
_cell.angle_beta   90.00
_cell.angle_gamma   90.00
#
_symmetry.space_group_name_H-M   'P 1'
#
loop_
_entity.id
_entity.type
_entity.pdbx_description
1 polymer ?
#
loop_
_entity_poly.entity_id
_entity_poly.type
_entity_poly.pdbx_seq_one_letter_code
_entity_poly.pdbx_strand_id
1 'polypeptide(L)'
;MAITGLTAGGSAEYEVRLDGTRRWPTGGDRPPSLIRTLPPAGPLELAFGSCRVTRPHRPPYTLSVDEHELGTGVDALYALAVRMQAQPADEWPHMLLLLGDQVYADEVSPETAAFIRARRDVSDPPGLEVAGFEEYARLYREAWSQPTLRWLLSTLPTAMIFDDHDVHDDWNTSQAWRARMRRQPWWSDRIAGALETYWIYQHLGNLSAAELESDALLRRVRSAADGGPVLREFALAADCDGGGGRWSFSRDLGRTRLVVLDGREGGSSRRAGARCSTTTSGAGWSSRRAVTSTIS
;
A
#
# COMPACT_ATOMS: atom_id res chain seq x y z
N MET A 1 5.94 -14.51 -8.05
CA MET A 1 6.51 -15.15 -9.26
C MET A 1 7.54 -14.19 -9.83
N ALA A 2 8.77 -14.64 -10.07
CA ALA A 2 9.80 -13.87 -10.76
C ALA A 2 9.74 -14.18 -12.28
N ILE A 3 9.80 -13.14 -13.11
CA ILE A 3 9.89 -13.26 -14.57
C ILE A 3 11.30 -12.85 -14.96
N THR A 4 12.00 -13.71 -15.66
CA THR A 4 13.40 -13.53 -16.06
C THR A 4 13.55 -13.58 -17.58
N GLY A 5 14.72 -13.21 -18.10
CA GLY A 5 15.02 -13.24 -19.54
C GLY A 5 14.45 -12.09 -20.34
N LEU A 6 13.94 -11.04 -19.68
CA LEU A 6 13.46 -9.84 -20.37
C LEU A 6 14.65 -8.97 -20.83
N THR A 7 14.53 -8.39 -22.02
CA THR A 7 15.53 -7.46 -22.56
C THR A 7 15.41 -6.10 -21.86
N ALA A 8 16.56 -5.49 -21.51
CA ALA A 8 16.56 -4.12 -20.94
C ALA A 8 16.00 -3.11 -21.95
N GLY A 9 15.15 -2.19 -21.49
CA GLY A 9 14.40 -1.24 -22.34
C GLY A 9 13.31 -1.89 -23.19
N GLY A 10 13.01 -3.17 -22.96
CA GLY A 10 11.96 -3.87 -23.68
C GLY A 10 10.58 -3.74 -23.03
N SER A 11 9.56 -4.16 -23.78
CA SER A 11 8.19 -4.32 -23.28
C SER A 11 7.61 -5.65 -23.80
N ALA A 12 6.77 -6.29 -22.99
CA ALA A 12 6.07 -7.49 -23.35
C ALA A 12 4.63 -7.45 -22.86
N GLU A 13 3.69 -7.79 -23.73
CA GLU A 13 2.30 -7.99 -23.31
C GLU A 13 2.19 -9.23 -22.44
N TYR A 14 1.28 -9.21 -21.47
CA TYR A 14 1.04 -10.36 -20.62
C TYR A 14 -0.45 -10.58 -20.32
N GLU A 15 -0.77 -11.81 -19.99
CA GLU A 15 -2.06 -12.19 -19.42
C GLU A 15 -1.86 -13.04 -18.17
N VAL A 16 -2.86 -13.04 -17.31
CA VAL A 16 -2.90 -13.92 -16.13
C VAL A 16 -3.99 -14.96 -16.34
N ARG A 17 -3.62 -16.25 -16.23
CA ARG A 17 -4.54 -17.38 -16.22
C ARG A 17 -4.49 -18.08 -14.86
N LEU A 18 -5.66 -18.40 -14.31
CA LEU A 18 -5.82 -19.25 -13.13
C LEU A 18 -6.69 -20.44 -13.53
N ASP A 19 -6.22 -21.63 -13.30
CA ASP A 19 -6.89 -22.88 -13.68
C ASP A 19 -7.31 -22.88 -15.17
N GLY A 20 -6.43 -22.44 -16.05
CA GLY A 20 -6.68 -22.32 -17.49
C GLY A 20 -7.59 -21.16 -17.91
N THR A 21 -8.27 -20.52 -16.98
CA THR A 21 -9.17 -19.39 -17.26
C THR A 21 -8.42 -18.07 -17.22
N ARG A 22 -8.55 -17.26 -18.28
CA ARG A 22 -7.98 -15.90 -18.29
C ARG A 22 -8.69 -15.03 -17.26
N ARG A 23 -7.91 -14.48 -16.33
CA ARG A 23 -8.35 -13.58 -15.27
C ARG A 23 -7.95 -12.13 -15.51
N TRP A 24 -6.90 -11.93 -16.30
CA TRP A 24 -6.43 -10.61 -16.72
C TRP A 24 -5.82 -10.66 -18.13
N PRO A 25 -6.03 -9.67 -19.01
CA PRO A 25 -7.02 -8.58 -18.85
C PRO A 25 -8.45 -9.10 -18.90
N THR A 26 -9.36 -8.33 -18.29
CA THR A 26 -10.80 -8.69 -18.20
C THR A 26 -11.60 -8.37 -19.46
N GLY A 27 -10.93 -7.92 -20.52
CA GLY A 27 -11.55 -7.44 -21.76
C GLY A 27 -11.80 -5.92 -21.76
N GLY A 28 -12.33 -5.39 -22.86
CA GLY A 28 -12.56 -3.95 -23.11
C GLY A 28 -11.53 -3.34 -24.06
N ASP A 29 -11.73 -2.09 -24.43
CA ASP A 29 -10.96 -1.36 -25.46
C ASP A 29 -9.66 -0.73 -24.92
N ARG A 30 -9.18 -1.16 -23.75
CA ARG A 30 -7.93 -0.65 -23.19
C ARG A 30 -6.73 -1.26 -23.88
N PRO A 31 -5.62 -0.51 -23.97
CA PRO A 31 -4.36 -1.09 -24.41
C PRO A 31 -3.98 -2.33 -23.57
N PRO A 32 -3.23 -3.28 -24.11
CA PRO A 32 -2.77 -4.44 -23.37
C PRO A 32 -1.91 -4.01 -22.17
N SER A 33 -1.97 -4.80 -21.10
CA SER A 33 -1.06 -4.60 -19.97
C SER A 33 0.34 -5.05 -20.36
N LEU A 34 1.33 -4.24 -20.00
CA LEU A 34 2.72 -4.43 -20.40
C LEU A 34 3.60 -4.71 -19.17
N ILE A 35 4.54 -5.63 -19.32
CA ILE A 35 5.73 -5.69 -18.48
C ILE A 35 6.79 -4.87 -19.20
N ARG A 36 7.24 -3.78 -18.58
CA ARG A 36 8.26 -2.90 -19.13
C ARG A 36 9.51 -2.94 -18.27
N THR A 37 10.67 -3.06 -18.90
CA THR A 37 11.96 -3.00 -18.23
C THR A 37 12.58 -1.62 -18.43
N LEU A 38 13.35 -1.17 -17.45
CA LEU A 38 14.06 0.10 -17.55
C LEU A 38 15.05 0.10 -18.71
N PRO A 39 15.17 1.21 -19.45
CA PRO A 39 16.19 1.36 -20.47
C PRO A 39 17.59 1.35 -19.80
N PRO A 40 18.63 0.83 -20.49
CA PRO A 40 19.97 0.75 -19.95
C PRO A 40 20.63 2.13 -19.77
N ALA A 41 20.12 3.14 -20.46
CA ALA A 41 20.55 4.53 -20.39
C ALA A 41 19.38 5.47 -20.72
N GLY A 42 19.49 6.74 -20.32
CA GLY A 42 18.47 7.75 -20.55
C GLY A 42 17.91 8.33 -19.25
N PRO A 43 17.00 9.29 -19.35
CA PRO A 43 16.33 9.87 -18.19
C PRO A 43 15.35 8.85 -17.59
N LEU A 44 15.20 8.90 -16.27
CA LEU A 44 14.19 8.16 -15.53
C LEU A 44 13.00 9.10 -15.27
N GLU A 45 11.83 8.73 -15.78
CA GLU A 45 10.59 9.45 -15.56
C GLU A 45 9.75 8.75 -14.51
N LEU A 46 9.48 9.45 -13.42
CA LEU A 46 8.66 8.97 -12.31
C LEU A 46 7.39 9.82 -12.20
N ALA A 47 6.24 9.16 -12.13
CA ALA A 47 5.02 9.77 -11.63
C ALA A 47 4.93 9.49 -10.13
N PHE A 48 4.51 10.47 -9.34
CA PHE A 48 4.30 10.27 -7.90
C PHE A 48 3.12 11.08 -7.39
N GLY A 49 2.54 10.63 -6.27
CA GLY A 49 1.44 11.28 -5.57
C GLY A 49 1.12 10.61 -4.26
N SER A 50 0.22 11.24 -3.49
CA SER A 50 -0.28 10.77 -2.19
C SER A 50 -1.72 11.21 -1.98
N CYS A 51 -2.31 10.84 -0.84
CA CYS A 51 -3.59 11.38 -0.33
C CYS A 51 -4.73 11.24 -1.34
N ARG A 52 -4.89 10.02 -1.86
CA ARG A 52 -5.92 9.73 -2.84
C ARG A 52 -7.21 9.24 -2.20
N VAL A 53 -8.23 10.10 -2.14
CA VAL A 53 -9.59 9.70 -1.74
C VAL A 53 -10.31 9.03 -2.91
N THR A 54 -10.79 7.81 -2.71
CA THR A 54 -11.56 7.06 -3.73
C THR A 54 -12.96 7.64 -3.87
N ARG A 55 -13.30 8.16 -5.05
CA ARG A 55 -14.64 8.67 -5.40
C ARG A 55 -15.06 8.16 -6.78
N PRO A 56 -16.35 8.14 -7.10
CA PRO A 56 -16.83 7.83 -8.45
C PRO A 56 -16.32 8.86 -9.48
N HIS A 57 -15.81 8.39 -10.64
CA HIS A 57 -15.31 9.27 -11.70
C HIS A 57 -16.43 9.81 -12.60
N ARG A 58 -17.37 10.52 -12.01
CA ARG A 58 -18.52 11.15 -12.68
C ARG A 58 -19.06 12.31 -11.83
N PRO A 59 -19.77 13.27 -12.43
CA PRO A 59 -20.50 14.27 -11.67
C PRO A 59 -21.45 13.63 -10.64
N PRO A 60 -21.61 14.24 -9.45
CA PRO A 60 -21.03 15.51 -9.06
C PRO A 60 -19.59 15.41 -8.53
N TYR A 61 -19.03 14.22 -8.30
CA TYR A 61 -17.73 14.02 -7.64
C TYR A 61 -16.54 14.61 -8.42
N THR A 62 -16.64 14.67 -9.77
CA THR A 62 -15.59 15.24 -10.62
C THR A 62 -15.67 16.75 -10.79
N LEU A 63 -16.70 17.38 -10.24
CA LEU A 63 -16.81 18.82 -10.17
C LEU A 63 -15.89 19.38 -9.08
N SER A 64 -15.58 20.67 -9.14
CA SER A 64 -14.89 21.35 -8.04
C SER A 64 -15.81 21.53 -6.82
N VAL A 65 -15.22 21.80 -5.66
CA VAL A 65 -15.98 22.11 -4.44
C VAL A 65 -16.86 23.37 -4.62
N ASP A 66 -16.46 24.30 -5.45
CA ASP A 66 -17.22 25.52 -5.74
C ASP A 66 -18.46 25.24 -6.63
N GLU A 67 -18.44 24.16 -7.40
CA GLU A 67 -19.54 23.79 -8.28
C GLU A 67 -20.55 22.85 -7.60
N HIS A 68 -20.09 22.03 -6.65
CA HIS A 68 -20.97 21.11 -5.92
C HIS A 68 -20.34 20.65 -4.60
N GLU A 69 -21.15 20.55 -3.54
CA GLU A 69 -20.69 20.15 -2.20
C GLU A 69 -20.01 18.79 -2.13
N LEU A 70 -20.35 17.86 -3.04
CA LEU A 70 -19.69 16.55 -3.19
C LEU A 70 -18.55 16.57 -4.20
N GLY A 71 -18.24 17.73 -4.78
CA GLY A 71 -17.17 17.90 -5.75
C GLY A 71 -15.81 17.78 -5.08
N THR A 72 -14.93 16.96 -5.65
CA THR A 72 -13.53 16.79 -5.19
C THR A 72 -12.53 16.98 -6.33
N GLY A 73 -13.04 17.35 -7.52
CA GLY A 73 -12.24 17.40 -8.74
C GLY A 73 -12.01 16.02 -9.37
N VAL A 74 -11.26 16.02 -10.45
CA VAL A 74 -10.87 14.78 -11.12
C VAL A 74 -9.72 14.11 -10.36
N ASP A 75 -9.87 12.83 -10.03
CA ASP A 75 -8.81 12.02 -9.44
C ASP A 75 -7.57 12.01 -10.37
N ALA A 76 -6.44 12.49 -9.85
CA ALA A 76 -5.20 12.63 -10.62
C ALA A 76 -4.66 11.28 -11.11
N LEU A 77 -4.82 10.20 -10.32
CA LEU A 77 -4.40 8.86 -10.71
C LEU A 77 -5.28 8.31 -11.86
N TYR A 78 -6.58 8.59 -11.80
CA TYR A 78 -7.47 8.27 -12.91
C TYR A 78 -7.13 9.07 -14.17
N ALA A 79 -6.86 10.38 -14.03
CA ALA A 79 -6.45 11.23 -15.15
C ALA A 79 -5.14 10.75 -15.78
N LEU A 80 -4.16 10.34 -14.98
CA LEU A 80 -2.92 9.72 -15.46
C LEU A 80 -3.22 8.46 -16.28
N ALA A 81 -4.08 7.59 -15.76
CA ALA A 81 -4.44 6.35 -16.46
C ALA A 81 -5.13 6.60 -17.80
N VAL A 82 -6.06 7.55 -17.86
CA VAL A 82 -6.74 7.94 -19.09
C VAL A 82 -5.76 8.56 -20.11
N ARG A 83 -4.87 9.42 -19.64
CA ARG A 83 -3.81 10.00 -20.47
C ARG A 83 -2.90 8.90 -21.06
N MET A 84 -2.43 7.97 -20.25
CA MET A 84 -1.59 6.87 -20.71
C MET A 84 -2.28 5.98 -21.74
N GLN A 85 -3.59 5.74 -21.61
CA GLN A 85 -4.37 4.98 -22.59
C GLN A 85 -4.45 5.67 -23.97
N ALA A 86 -4.31 6.98 -23.99
CA ALA A 86 -4.34 7.79 -25.22
C ALA A 86 -2.94 8.08 -25.81
N GLN A 87 -1.87 7.65 -25.15
CA GLN A 87 -0.49 7.90 -25.56
C GLN A 87 0.24 6.59 -25.92
N PRO A 88 1.25 6.65 -26.82
CA PRO A 88 2.17 5.54 -27.03
C PRO A 88 2.91 5.12 -25.76
N ALA A 89 3.26 3.84 -25.66
CA ALA A 89 3.85 3.30 -24.41
C ALA A 89 5.26 3.86 -24.11
N ASP A 90 5.97 4.39 -25.06
CA ASP A 90 7.27 5.05 -24.89
C ASP A 90 7.16 6.45 -24.28
N GLU A 91 5.96 7.05 -24.29
CA GLU A 91 5.67 8.31 -23.58
C GLU A 91 5.17 8.10 -22.14
N TRP A 92 5.00 6.86 -21.70
CA TRP A 92 4.54 6.58 -20.34
C TRP A 92 5.69 6.73 -19.32
N PRO A 93 5.41 7.17 -18.09
CA PRO A 93 6.42 7.16 -17.05
C PRO A 93 6.97 5.74 -16.84
N HIS A 94 8.18 5.65 -16.35
CA HIS A 94 8.83 4.36 -16.10
C HIS A 94 8.32 3.70 -14.82
N MET A 95 7.84 4.49 -13.85
CA MET A 95 7.38 4.00 -12.56
C MET A 95 6.39 4.98 -11.92
N LEU A 96 5.47 4.44 -11.14
CA LEU A 96 4.57 5.19 -10.25
C LEU A 96 5.03 5.01 -8.80
N LEU A 97 5.06 6.10 -8.06
CA LEU A 97 5.39 6.10 -6.63
C LEU A 97 4.21 6.70 -5.85
N LEU A 98 3.56 5.90 -5.01
CA LEU A 98 2.44 6.30 -4.17
C LEU A 98 2.94 6.47 -2.73
N LEU A 99 2.89 7.72 -2.25
CA LEU A 99 3.56 8.17 -1.03
C LEU A 99 2.60 8.33 0.16
N GLY A 100 1.68 7.40 0.29
CA GLY A 100 0.74 7.32 1.41
C GLY A 100 -0.71 7.58 1.04
N ASP A 101 -1.57 7.31 2.01
CA ASP A 101 -3.03 7.47 1.96
C ASP A 101 -3.67 6.85 0.70
N GLN A 102 -3.37 5.57 0.51
CA GLN A 102 -4.01 4.80 -0.55
C GLN A 102 -5.43 4.37 -0.16
N VAL A 103 -5.69 4.29 1.14
CA VAL A 103 -7.00 4.03 1.73
C VAL A 103 -7.19 4.95 2.94
N TYR A 104 -8.44 5.31 3.22
CA TYR A 104 -8.83 6.15 4.35
C TYR A 104 -9.62 5.29 5.33
N ALA A 105 -8.95 4.83 6.38
CA ALA A 105 -9.54 3.92 7.36
C ALA A 105 -10.48 4.63 8.34
N ASP A 106 -10.33 5.92 8.50
CA ASP A 106 -11.10 6.83 9.36
C ASP A 106 -12.20 7.60 8.61
N GLU A 107 -12.16 7.62 7.27
CA GLU A 107 -13.17 8.26 6.43
C GLU A 107 -13.60 7.33 5.29
N VAL A 108 -14.66 6.55 5.50
CA VAL A 108 -15.10 5.54 4.55
C VAL A 108 -16.22 6.04 3.62
N SER A 109 -16.31 5.46 2.43
CA SER A 109 -17.41 5.69 1.48
C SER A 109 -18.75 5.19 2.02
N PRO A 110 -19.89 5.68 1.48
CA PRO A 110 -21.20 5.14 1.80
C PRO A 110 -21.32 3.63 1.59
N GLU A 111 -20.67 3.09 0.55
CA GLU A 111 -20.67 1.68 0.20
C GLU A 111 -19.89 0.85 1.24
N THR A 112 -18.73 1.34 1.67
CA THR A 112 -17.95 0.70 2.74
C THR A 112 -18.65 0.86 4.08
N ALA A 113 -19.28 2.00 4.38
CA ALA A 113 -20.11 2.18 5.57
C ALA A 113 -21.29 1.17 5.62
N ALA A 114 -21.93 0.92 4.49
CA ALA A 114 -22.97 -0.11 4.40
C ALA A 114 -22.42 -1.53 4.66
N PHE A 115 -21.24 -1.83 4.12
CA PHE A 115 -20.54 -3.10 4.37
C PHE A 115 -20.22 -3.28 5.87
N ILE A 116 -19.73 -2.24 6.54
CA ILE A 116 -19.42 -2.26 7.98
C ILE A 116 -20.69 -2.50 8.81
N ARG A 117 -21.77 -1.74 8.54
CA ARG A 117 -23.06 -1.90 9.25
C ARG A 117 -23.64 -3.30 9.12
N ALA A 118 -23.40 -3.97 8.01
CA ALA A 118 -23.88 -5.34 7.79
C ALA A 118 -23.09 -6.40 8.59
N ARG A 119 -21.93 -6.04 9.15
CA ARG A 119 -20.99 -6.95 9.83
C ARG A 119 -20.92 -6.76 11.34
N ARG A 120 -21.13 -5.53 11.81
CA ARG A 120 -21.03 -5.21 13.24
C ARG A 120 -21.93 -4.03 13.62
N ASP A 121 -22.18 -3.92 14.91
CA ASP A 121 -22.81 -2.73 15.49
C ASP A 121 -21.84 -1.54 15.39
N VAL A 122 -22.34 -0.42 14.93
CA VAL A 122 -21.58 0.83 14.77
C VAL A 122 -21.95 1.88 15.84
N SER A 123 -22.76 1.53 16.84
CA SER A 123 -23.07 2.41 17.97
C SER A 123 -21.89 2.56 18.91
N ASP A 124 -21.02 1.53 18.98
CA ASP A 124 -19.79 1.55 19.75
C ASP A 124 -18.57 1.95 18.89
N PRO A 125 -17.54 2.58 19.49
CA PRO A 125 -16.29 2.87 18.77
C PRO A 125 -15.65 1.60 18.18
N PRO A 126 -15.05 1.74 16.99
CA PRO A 126 -14.73 2.95 16.24
C PRO A 126 -15.86 3.46 15.33
N GLY A 127 -17.11 3.09 15.55
CA GLY A 127 -18.22 3.55 14.74
C GLY A 127 -18.15 3.06 13.31
N LEU A 128 -18.18 3.97 12.34
CA LEU A 128 -18.05 3.66 10.91
C LEU A 128 -16.60 3.58 10.42
N GLU A 129 -15.63 3.93 11.25
CA GLU A 129 -14.23 3.75 10.89
C GLU A 129 -13.87 2.26 10.81
N VAL A 130 -12.92 1.92 9.98
CA VAL A 130 -12.47 0.53 9.78
C VAL A 130 -11.92 -0.07 11.08
N ALA A 131 -12.35 -1.27 11.43
CA ALA A 131 -11.95 -1.92 12.67
C ALA A 131 -10.93 -3.07 12.49
N GLY A 132 -10.85 -3.71 11.33
CA GLY A 132 -9.98 -4.86 11.17
C GLY A 132 -9.79 -5.31 9.72
N PHE A 133 -9.08 -6.42 9.53
CA PHE A 133 -8.58 -6.92 8.26
C PHE A 133 -9.62 -6.95 7.12
N GLU A 134 -10.79 -7.50 7.38
CA GLU A 134 -11.85 -7.66 6.36
C GLU A 134 -12.35 -6.30 5.84
N GLU A 135 -12.45 -5.33 6.73
CA GLU A 135 -12.88 -3.98 6.38
C GLU A 135 -11.77 -3.23 5.63
N TYR A 136 -10.50 -3.42 5.99
CA TYR A 136 -9.36 -2.95 5.22
C TYR A 136 -9.29 -3.57 3.82
N ALA A 137 -9.48 -4.89 3.71
CA ALA A 137 -9.51 -5.57 2.42
C ALA A 137 -10.64 -5.01 1.53
N ARG A 138 -11.76 -4.61 2.13
CA ARG A 138 -12.85 -3.90 1.43
C ARG A 138 -12.40 -2.55 0.91
N LEU A 139 -11.66 -1.75 1.68
CA LEU A 139 -11.12 -0.46 1.24
C LEU A 139 -10.19 -0.61 0.03
N TYR A 140 -9.22 -1.53 0.10
CA TYR A 140 -8.31 -1.79 -1.02
C TYR A 140 -9.06 -2.27 -2.27
N ARG A 141 -10.05 -3.13 -2.08
CA ARG A 141 -10.91 -3.56 -3.19
C ARG A 141 -11.63 -2.38 -3.82
N GLU A 142 -12.17 -1.47 -3.03
CA GLU A 142 -12.83 -0.26 -3.54
C GLU A 142 -11.85 0.66 -4.26
N ALA A 143 -10.71 0.95 -3.64
CA ALA A 143 -9.70 1.85 -4.18
C ALA A 143 -9.12 1.38 -5.52
N TRP A 144 -8.91 0.07 -5.71
CA TRP A 144 -8.15 -0.45 -6.85
C TRP A 144 -8.94 -1.30 -7.84
N SER A 145 -10.24 -1.62 -7.60
CA SER A 145 -11.00 -2.46 -8.54
C SER A 145 -11.60 -1.70 -9.71
N GLN A 146 -11.56 -0.39 -9.70
CA GLN A 146 -12.06 0.41 -10.82
C GLN A 146 -11.25 0.07 -12.09
N PRO A 147 -11.92 -0.26 -13.22
CA PRO A 147 -11.26 -0.89 -14.37
C PRO A 147 -10.07 -0.09 -14.95
N THR A 148 -10.15 1.24 -14.97
CA THR A 148 -9.06 2.10 -15.48
C THR A 148 -7.87 2.09 -14.55
N LEU A 149 -8.09 2.12 -13.22
CA LEU A 149 -7.02 2.06 -12.23
C LEU A 149 -6.39 0.66 -12.15
N ARG A 150 -7.20 -0.40 -12.27
CA ARG A 150 -6.65 -1.77 -12.39
C ARG A 150 -5.72 -1.90 -13.59
N TRP A 151 -6.09 -1.32 -14.74
CA TRP A 151 -5.23 -1.30 -15.91
C TRP A 151 -3.92 -0.53 -15.62
N LEU A 152 -3.99 0.65 -15.03
CA LEU A 152 -2.81 1.43 -14.67
C LEU A 152 -1.86 0.62 -13.78
N LEU A 153 -2.37 0.10 -12.65
CA LEU A 153 -1.58 -0.65 -11.66
C LEU A 153 -1.09 -2.01 -12.17
N SER A 154 -1.71 -2.56 -13.23
CA SER A 154 -1.24 -3.77 -13.92
C SER A 154 -0.22 -3.49 -15.02
N THR A 155 -0.02 -2.24 -15.39
CA THR A 155 0.79 -1.85 -16.54
C THR A 155 2.03 -1.05 -16.11
N LEU A 156 1.87 -0.18 -15.12
CA LEU A 156 2.94 0.70 -14.64
C LEU A 156 3.56 0.11 -13.37
N PRO A 157 4.89 -0.19 -13.36
CA PRO A 157 5.57 -0.60 -12.14
C PRO A 157 5.32 0.40 -11.03
N THR A 158 4.82 -0.07 -9.89
CA THR A 158 4.39 0.79 -8.80
C THR A 158 5.09 0.40 -7.50
N ALA A 159 5.59 1.39 -6.77
CA ALA A 159 6.03 1.24 -5.39
C ALA A 159 5.18 2.13 -4.48
N MET A 160 4.97 1.69 -3.25
CA MET A 160 4.01 2.31 -2.34
C MET A 160 4.56 2.36 -0.92
N ILE A 161 4.14 3.38 -0.18
CA ILE A 161 4.30 3.43 1.27
C ILE A 161 3.02 3.99 1.88
N PHE A 162 2.74 3.64 3.13
CA PHE A 162 1.58 4.16 3.86
C PHE A 162 1.84 5.57 4.41
N ASP A 163 0.75 6.26 4.77
CA ASP A 163 0.77 7.42 5.65
C ASP A 163 -0.31 7.28 6.73
N ASP A 164 -0.70 8.34 7.41
CA ASP A 164 -1.55 8.25 8.61
C ASP A 164 -2.97 7.75 8.34
N HIS A 165 -3.67 8.24 7.33
CA HIS A 165 -5.03 7.80 7.01
C HIS A 165 -5.14 6.33 6.60
N ASP A 166 -4.06 5.70 6.13
CA ASP A 166 -4.01 4.24 5.97
C ASP A 166 -4.24 3.52 7.31
N VAL A 167 -4.08 4.22 8.44
CA VAL A 167 -4.33 3.72 9.80
C VAL A 167 -5.35 4.59 10.53
N HIS A 168 -5.07 5.85 10.74
CA HIS A 168 -5.90 6.85 11.42
C HIS A 168 -5.26 8.23 11.30
N ASP A 169 -6.04 9.27 11.06
CA ASP A 169 -5.58 10.65 11.03
C ASP A 169 -4.66 10.96 12.23
N ASP A 170 -3.55 11.63 11.94
CA ASP A 170 -2.50 11.90 12.92
C ASP A 170 -1.83 10.67 13.54
N TRP A 171 -1.86 9.50 12.89
CA TRP A 171 -1.24 8.29 13.42
C TRP A 171 0.23 8.50 13.80
N ASN A 172 0.58 8.09 15.02
CA ASN A 172 1.93 8.13 15.61
C ASN A 172 2.55 9.52 15.80
N THR A 173 1.77 10.61 15.75
CA THR A 173 2.29 11.97 15.92
C THR A 173 2.89 12.23 17.30
N SER A 174 2.45 11.53 18.33
CA SER A 174 2.99 11.71 19.68
C SER A 174 2.85 10.46 20.57
N GLN A 175 3.68 10.38 21.62
CA GLN A 175 3.55 9.34 22.65
C GLN A 175 2.19 9.39 23.37
N ALA A 176 1.66 10.59 23.60
CA ALA A 176 0.37 10.76 24.25
C ALA A 176 -0.76 10.21 23.37
N TRP A 177 -0.71 10.48 22.06
CA TRP A 177 -1.63 9.94 21.09
C TRP A 177 -1.58 8.39 21.08
N ARG A 178 -0.39 7.81 20.94
CA ARG A 178 -0.19 6.34 20.96
C ARG A 178 -0.72 5.70 22.25
N ALA A 179 -0.42 6.29 23.40
CA ALA A 179 -0.89 5.80 24.70
C ALA A 179 -2.43 5.87 24.83
N ARG A 180 -3.06 6.88 24.21
CA ARG A 180 -4.52 7.02 24.17
C ARG A 180 -5.14 5.94 23.29
N MET A 181 -4.62 5.76 22.05
CA MET A 181 -5.15 4.80 21.09
C MET A 181 -5.00 3.35 21.58
N ARG A 182 -3.88 2.99 22.16
CA ARG A 182 -3.65 1.64 22.71
C ARG A 182 -4.55 1.27 23.90
N ARG A 183 -5.23 2.24 24.49
CA ARG A 183 -6.26 1.96 25.52
C ARG A 183 -7.65 1.70 24.93
N GLN A 184 -7.84 1.96 23.63
CA GLN A 184 -9.11 1.69 22.97
C GLN A 184 -9.25 0.17 22.72
N PRO A 185 -10.40 -0.41 23.04
CA PRO A 185 -10.62 -1.87 22.85
C PRO A 185 -10.47 -2.32 21.40
N TRP A 186 -10.80 -1.44 20.45
CA TRP A 186 -10.78 -1.70 19.01
C TRP A 186 -9.41 -1.48 18.36
N TRP A 187 -8.46 -0.83 19.04
CA TRP A 187 -7.19 -0.40 18.45
C TRP A 187 -6.32 -1.56 17.97
N SER A 188 -6.27 -2.66 18.73
CA SER A 188 -5.44 -3.81 18.35
C SER A 188 -5.89 -4.46 17.04
N ASP A 189 -7.19 -4.48 16.76
CA ASP A 189 -7.72 -5.02 15.51
C ASP A 189 -7.49 -4.06 14.36
N ARG A 190 -7.65 -2.76 14.61
CA ARG A 190 -7.39 -1.69 13.65
C ARG A 190 -5.95 -1.69 13.17
N ILE A 191 -4.99 -1.60 14.09
CA ILE A 191 -3.56 -1.52 13.73
C ILE A 191 -3.06 -2.82 13.12
N ALA A 192 -3.54 -3.97 13.61
CA ALA A 192 -3.22 -5.24 12.99
C ALA A 192 -3.74 -5.30 11.56
N GLY A 193 -5.02 -5.02 11.33
CA GLY A 193 -5.62 -5.02 9.99
C GLY A 193 -4.95 -4.05 9.02
N ALA A 194 -4.56 -2.85 9.49
CA ALA A 194 -3.83 -1.89 8.70
C ALA A 194 -2.48 -2.45 8.23
N LEU A 195 -1.64 -2.92 9.15
CA LEU A 195 -0.29 -3.39 8.83
C LEU A 195 -0.29 -4.74 8.10
N GLU A 196 -1.25 -5.64 8.38
CA GLU A 196 -1.46 -6.89 7.64
C GLU A 196 -1.78 -6.61 6.17
N THR A 197 -2.75 -5.72 5.92
CA THR A 197 -3.18 -5.40 4.56
C THR A 197 -2.16 -4.55 3.82
N TYR A 198 -1.50 -3.61 4.50
CA TYR A 198 -0.37 -2.89 3.93
C TYR A 198 0.74 -3.85 3.50
N TRP A 199 1.12 -4.81 4.33
CA TRP A 199 2.14 -5.81 3.99
C TRP A 199 1.74 -6.61 2.75
N ILE A 200 0.49 -7.09 2.67
CA ILE A 200 -0.01 -7.91 1.55
C ILE A 200 -0.13 -7.08 0.27
N TYR A 201 -0.77 -5.93 0.34
CA TYR A 201 -1.20 -5.18 -0.85
C TYR A 201 -0.16 -4.19 -1.35
N GLN A 202 0.72 -3.68 -0.48
CA GLN A 202 1.70 -2.68 -0.84
C GLN A 202 3.14 -3.18 -0.65
N HIS A 203 3.54 -3.56 0.57
CA HIS A 203 4.93 -3.82 0.92
C HIS A 203 5.56 -4.95 0.10
N LEU A 204 4.89 -6.07 -0.09
CA LEU A 204 5.41 -7.18 -0.91
C LEU A 204 5.71 -6.76 -2.35
N GLY A 205 4.97 -5.81 -2.91
CA GLY A 205 5.22 -5.23 -4.23
C GLY A 205 6.49 -4.37 -4.29
N ASN A 206 6.92 -3.84 -3.14
CA ASN A 206 8.15 -3.06 -3.05
C ASN A 206 9.41 -3.93 -3.02
N LEU A 207 9.31 -5.23 -2.74
CA LEU A 207 10.46 -6.12 -2.58
C LEU A 207 10.94 -6.66 -3.93
N SER A 208 12.25 -6.70 -4.13
CA SER A 208 12.86 -7.41 -5.26
C SER A 208 12.66 -8.91 -5.14
N ALA A 209 12.87 -9.66 -6.22
CA ALA A 209 12.78 -11.11 -6.19
C ALA A 209 13.71 -11.75 -5.13
N ALA A 210 14.94 -11.25 -5.00
CA ALA A 210 15.90 -11.73 -4.00
C ALA A 210 15.47 -11.42 -2.56
N GLU A 211 14.89 -10.22 -2.33
CA GLU A 211 14.33 -9.85 -1.03
C GLU A 211 13.12 -10.73 -0.68
N LEU A 212 12.21 -10.97 -1.62
CA LEU A 212 11.06 -11.88 -1.43
C LEU A 212 11.50 -13.32 -1.09
N GLU A 213 12.53 -13.84 -1.77
CA GLU A 213 13.06 -15.16 -1.49
C GLU A 213 13.72 -15.27 -0.10
N SER A 214 14.37 -14.18 0.34
CA SER A 214 15.04 -14.12 1.64
C SER A 214 14.14 -13.66 2.78
N ASP A 215 12.92 -13.18 2.51
CA ASP A 215 12.01 -12.65 3.53
C ASP A 215 11.53 -13.76 4.47
N ALA A 216 11.87 -13.62 5.75
CA ALA A 216 11.56 -14.62 6.77
C ALA A 216 10.07 -14.64 7.13
N LEU A 217 9.39 -13.48 7.10
CA LEU A 217 7.96 -13.41 7.38
C LEU A 217 7.17 -14.08 6.27
N LEU A 218 7.51 -13.80 5.01
CA LEU A 218 6.86 -14.42 3.86
C LEU A 218 7.02 -15.95 3.88
N ARG A 219 8.21 -16.47 4.26
CA ARG A 219 8.42 -17.91 4.44
C ARG A 219 7.54 -18.48 5.55
N ARG A 220 7.46 -17.82 6.72
CA ARG A 220 6.61 -18.25 7.83
C ARG A 220 5.13 -18.28 7.42
N VAL A 221 4.65 -17.21 6.78
CA VAL A 221 3.26 -17.12 6.30
C VAL A 221 2.94 -18.24 5.30
N ARG A 222 3.84 -18.52 4.34
CA ARG A 222 3.64 -19.57 3.34
C ARG A 222 3.71 -20.99 3.89
N SER A 223 4.46 -21.22 4.97
CA SER A 223 4.60 -22.54 5.58
C SER A 223 3.52 -22.86 6.61
N ALA A 224 2.77 -21.86 7.07
CA ALA A 224 1.69 -22.06 8.02
C ALA A 224 0.44 -22.62 7.31
N ALA A 225 -0.32 -23.45 8.01
CA ALA A 225 -1.62 -23.91 7.53
C ALA A 225 -2.61 -22.75 7.36
N ASP A 226 -2.51 -21.75 8.25
CA ASP A 226 -3.16 -20.45 8.15
C ASP A 226 -2.11 -19.37 8.44
N GLY A 227 -1.83 -18.53 7.45
CA GLY A 227 -0.87 -17.44 7.56
C GLY A 227 -1.37 -16.22 8.33
N GLY A 228 -2.67 -16.07 8.51
CA GLY A 228 -3.30 -14.92 9.18
C GLY A 228 -2.75 -14.69 10.60
N PRO A 229 -2.76 -15.69 11.50
CA PRO A 229 -2.20 -15.52 12.86
C PRO A 229 -0.72 -15.11 12.88
N VAL A 230 0.08 -15.63 11.94
CA VAL A 230 1.51 -15.27 11.81
C VAL A 230 1.68 -13.81 11.44
N LEU A 231 0.87 -13.34 10.49
CA LEU A 231 0.92 -11.97 10.02
C LEU A 231 0.40 -10.99 11.07
N ARG A 232 -0.67 -11.37 11.79
CA ARG A 232 -1.21 -10.59 12.90
C ARG A 232 -0.20 -10.43 14.05
N GLU A 233 0.48 -11.50 14.44
CA GLU A 233 1.56 -11.43 15.43
C GLU A 233 2.64 -10.42 15.01
N PHE A 234 3.06 -10.49 13.76
CA PHE A 234 4.01 -9.55 13.19
C PHE A 234 3.51 -8.11 13.23
N ALA A 235 2.27 -7.86 12.81
CA ALA A 235 1.68 -6.52 12.76
C ALA A 235 1.59 -5.89 14.16
N LEU A 236 1.14 -6.65 15.16
CA LEU A 236 1.07 -6.19 16.55
C LEU A 236 2.47 -5.92 17.15
N ALA A 237 3.46 -6.75 16.82
CA ALA A 237 4.84 -6.52 17.24
C ALA A 237 5.42 -5.25 16.58
N ALA A 238 5.08 -5.00 15.32
CA ALA A 238 5.50 -3.78 14.60
C ALA A 238 5.01 -2.51 15.30
N ASP A 239 3.73 -2.45 15.68
CA ASP A 239 3.19 -1.30 16.44
C ASP A 239 3.89 -1.11 17.79
N CYS A 240 4.27 -2.20 18.47
CA CYS A 240 4.87 -2.14 19.80
C CYS A 240 6.33 -1.69 19.81
N ASP A 241 7.13 -2.20 18.90
CA ASP A 241 8.60 -2.08 18.96
C ASP A 241 9.11 -0.71 18.50
N GLY A 242 8.27 0.09 17.84
CA GLY A 242 8.67 1.40 17.30
C GLY A 242 9.90 1.30 16.38
N GLY A 243 9.99 0.20 15.63
CA GLY A 243 11.15 -0.17 14.83
C GLY A 243 11.30 0.70 13.59
N GLY A 244 11.73 1.95 13.78
CA GLY A 244 11.93 2.90 12.70
C GLY A 244 12.71 2.32 11.53
N GLY A 245 12.16 2.51 10.33
CA GLY A 245 12.78 2.07 9.09
C GLY A 245 12.39 0.67 8.61
N ARG A 246 11.50 -0.04 9.30
CA ARG A 246 11.03 -1.37 8.88
C ARG A 246 10.41 -1.36 7.48
N TRP A 247 9.64 -0.33 7.16
CA TRP A 247 8.92 -0.18 5.91
C TRP A 247 9.67 0.64 4.86
N SER A 248 10.77 1.29 5.28
CA SER A 248 11.66 1.99 4.36
C SER A 248 12.33 1.01 3.41
N PHE A 249 12.45 1.39 2.16
CA PHE A 249 13.09 0.56 1.14
C PHE A 249 13.91 1.39 0.16
N SER A 250 14.78 0.74 -0.60
CA SER A 250 15.50 1.36 -1.71
C SER A 250 15.42 0.50 -2.97
N ARG A 251 15.49 1.17 -4.13
CA ARG A 251 15.52 0.53 -5.45
C ARG A 251 16.61 1.18 -6.29
N ASP A 252 17.42 0.35 -6.90
CA ASP A 252 18.34 0.78 -7.93
C ASP A 252 17.61 0.75 -9.28
N LEU A 253 17.45 1.93 -9.88
CA LEU A 253 16.73 2.16 -11.13
C LEU A 253 17.77 2.64 -12.16
N GLY A 254 18.53 1.70 -12.71
CA GLY A 254 19.66 2.00 -13.58
C GLY A 254 20.75 2.76 -12.81
N ARG A 255 20.97 4.04 -13.15
CA ARG A 255 21.97 4.91 -12.50
C ARG A 255 21.40 5.69 -11.31
N THR A 256 20.11 5.57 -11.04
CA THR A 256 19.40 6.29 -9.98
C THR A 256 19.07 5.35 -8.85
N ARG A 257 19.34 5.74 -7.61
CA ARG A 257 18.86 5.05 -6.42
C ARG A 257 17.67 5.79 -5.85
N LEU A 258 16.51 5.16 -5.88
CA LEU A 258 15.32 5.62 -5.16
C LEU A 258 15.42 5.14 -3.72
N VAL A 259 15.21 6.03 -2.75
CA VAL A 259 15.11 5.71 -1.32
C VAL A 259 13.78 6.24 -0.82
N VAL A 260 12.93 5.37 -0.30
CA VAL A 260 11.65 5.71 0.29
C VAL A 260 11.73 5.46 1.79
N LEU A 261 11.48 6.51 2.56
CA LEU A 261 11.59 6.48 4.02
C LEU A 261 10.19 6.44 4.65
N ASP A 262 10.02 5.52 5.59
CA ASP A 262 8.87 5.50 6.48
C ASP A 262 9.00 6.63 7.50
N GLY A 263 8.12 7.62 7.40
CA GLY A 263 8.05 8.77 8.30
C GLY A 263 7.13 8.58 9.51
N ARG A 264 6.32 7.53 9.53
CA ARG A 264 5.28 7.34 10.54
C ARG A 264 5.64 6.35 11.65
N GLU A 265 6.14 5.16 11.33
CA GLU A 265 6.47 4.17 12.34
C GLU A 265 7.70 4.55 13.16
N GLY A 266 8.70 5.21 12.54
CA GLY A 266 9.96 5.60 13.18
C GLY A 266 9.93 6.87 14.04
N GLY A 267 8.83 7.61 14.07
CA GLY A 267 8.81 9.05 14.42
C GLY A 267 9.01 9.44 15.86
N SER A 268 8.96 8.58 16.90
CA SER A 268 8.95 9.12 18.26
C SER A 268 9.54 8.31 19.40
N SER A 269 10.28 7.21 19.21
CA SER A 269 10.57 6.33 20.34
C SER A 269 12.03 5.96 20.59
N ARG A 270 12.97 6.90 20.56
CA ARG A 270 14.31 6.61 21.13
C ARG A 270 14.39 6.67 22.67
N ARG A 271 13.29 6.96 23.37
CA ARG A 271 13.28 6.95 24.85
C ARG A 271 11.90 6.60 25.40
N ALA A 272 11.59 5.32 25.56
CA ALA A 272 10.84 4.78 26.71
C ALA A 272 10.68 3.27 26.53
N GLY A 273 11.30 2.49 27.40
CA GLY A 273 11.07 1.04 27.52
C GLY A 273 9.70 0.73 28.11
N ALA A 274 8.64 0.95 27.35
CA ALA A 274 7.34 0.39 27.66
C ALA A 274 7.29 -1.01 27.06
N ARG A 275 7.41 -2.04 27.90
CA ARG A 275 7.22 -3.43 27.49
C ARG A 275 5.76 -3.62 27.12
N CYS A 276 5.50 -3.92 25.87
CA CYS A 276 4.24 -4.51 25.46
C CYS A 276 4.22 -5.94 26.02
N SER A 277 3.29 -6.26 26.91
CA SER A 277 3.16 -7.61 27.48
C SER A 277 2.46 -8.50 26.46
N THR A 278 3.22 -9.01 25.49
CA THR A 278 2.84 -10.22 24.76
C THR A 278 3.70 -11.34 25.31
N THR A 279 3.08 -12.22 26.08
CA THR A 279 3.68 -13.51 26.44
C THR A 279 3.79 -14.37 25.19
N THR A 280 4.91 -14.28 24.50
CA THR A 280 5.35 -15.29 23.53
C THR A 280 6.87 -15.33 23.47
N SER A 281 7.39 -16.53 23.65
CA SER A 281 8.79 -16.91 23.75
C SER A 281 9.61 -16.47 22.53
N GLY A 282 10.81 -15.96 22.81
CA GLY A 282 11.72 -15.31 21.91
C GLY A 282 12.21 -16.12 20.73
N ALA A 283 12.31 -15.41 19.63
CA ALA A 283 13.32 -15.62 18.60
C ALA A 283 13.86 -14.25 18.23
N GLY A 284 15.12 -14.02 18.51
CA GLY A 284 15.77 -12.73 18.33
C GLY A 284 15.87 -12.35 16.87
N TRP A 285 15.39 -11.17 16.56
CA TRP A 285 15.57 -10.50 15.28
C TRP A 285 16.78 -9.57 15.36
N SER A 286 17.79 -9.81 14.53
CA SER A 286 18.92 -8.89 14.40
C SER A 286 18.53 -7.71 13.50
N SER A 287 18.47 -6.51 14.05
CA SER A 287 18.31 -5.27 13.30
C SER A 287 19.54 -5.03 12.43
N ARG A 288 19.36 -4.94 11.12
CA ARG A 288 20.40 -4.39 10.24
C ARG A 288 20.47 -2.88 10.46
N ARG A 289 21.65 -2.40 10.84
CA ARG A 289 21.90 -0.97 11.00
C ARG A 289 21.80 -0.28 9.64
N ALA A 290 21.03 0.80 9.59
CA ALA A 290 21.05 1.72 8.45
C ALA A 290 22.45 2.32 8.31
N VAL A 291 23.06 2.14 7.16
CA VAL A 291 24.30 2.85 6.79
C VAL A 291 23.87 4.18 6.18
N THR A 292 24.07 5.25 6.93
CA THR A 292 23.91 6.61 6.43
C THR A 292 25.14 6.94 5.59
N SER A 293 25.02 6.97 4.27
CA SER A 293 26.04 7.55 3.39
C SER A 293 25.64 8.98 3.08
N THR A 294 26.44 9.91 3.58
CA THR A 294 26.40 11.34 3.24
C THR A 294 26.84 11.48 1.78
N ILE A 295 26.04 12.13 0.96
CA ILE A 295 26.45 12.52 -0.39
C ILE A 295 27.15 13.87 -0.29
N SER A 296 28.40 13.89 -0.74
CA SER A 296 29.15 15.11 -1.04
C SER A 296 28.93 15.48 -2.49
#